data_e0f979bae8cbc1ae39e00ed15b2d9101
#
_entry.id   e0f979bae8cbc1ae39e00ed15b2d9101
#
_cell.length_a   1.000
_cell.length_b   1.000
_cell.length_c   1.000
_cell.angle_alpha   90.00
_cell.angle_beta   90.00
_cell.angle_gamma   90.00
#
_symmetry.space_group_name_H-M   'P 1'
#
loop_
_entity.id
_entity.type
_entity.pdbx_description
1 polymer ?
#
loop_
_entity_poly.entity_id
_entity_poly.type
_entity_poly.pdbx_seq_one_letter_code
_entity_poly.pdbx_strand_id
1 'polypeptide(L)'
;MGFTPERRVVITGMGVVCPLGLTLESLWDGLGAGRSAVGPIQLFPPEGLPLRHAAEARDFTGEIENFGSLDGERKKAIRKGLKVMCRESQMAVAAAQRALHDCGITPEQHRPERFGCVFGSDYMLTLPEDFTAGVAACRAADGTFAFDRWAADGMPLLNPLWLLKYLPNMPASHIAIYNDLRGPSNSVTLREASGHLAIGEATMTIQRGAADAMLAGATGTRVHPMKTVHALQSEQVALGDGDPATWSRPFDRGRKGMVLGEGAAVLVLEELEHARSRGARIYGEIVGHAARHASMPRGSACVGGRWGWPCGGRSRWLARRPTTLGMSTPMG
;
A
#
# COMPACT_ATOMS: atom_id res chain seq x y z
N MET A 1 19.20 33.30 -14.23
CA MET A 1 18.49 32.31 -13.43
C MET A 1 19.54 31.52 -12.68
N GLY A 2 19.67 31.74 -11.37
CA GLY A 2 20.61 31.00 -10.53
C GLY A 2 20.27 29.53 -10.50
N PHE A 3 21.22 28.65 -10.69
CA PHE A 3 21.10 27.21 -10.53
C PHE A 3 20.81 26.95 -9.04
N THR A 4 19.59 26.71 -8.68
CA THR A 4 19.29 26.15 -7.35
C THR A 4 19.81 24.71 -7.38
N PRO A 5 20.71 24.30 -6.46
CA PRO A 5 21.19 22.93 -6.45
C PRO A 5 20.00 21.99 -6.34
N GLU A 6 19.99 20.96 -7.16
CA GLU A 6 18.92 19.96 -7.20
C GLU A 6 18.83 19.29 -5.82
N ARG A 7 17.68 19.44 -5.14
CA ARG A 7 17.46 18.82 -3.82
C ARG A 7 17.45 17.30 -4.00
N ARG A 8 18.34 16.63 -3.32
CA ARG A 8 18.46 15.17 -3.32
C ARG A 8 17.51 14.57 -2.31
N VAL A 9 16.95 13.42 -2.64
CA VAL A 9 15.91 12.76 -1.82
C VAL A 9 16.43 11.41 -1.36
N VAL A 10 16.43 11.21 -0.05
CA VAL A 10 16.93 9.99 0.61
C VAL A 10 15.82 9.30 1.40
N ILE A 11 16.00 8.00 1.63
CA ILE A 11 15.11 7.17 2.45
C ILE A 11 15.71 7.11 3.86
N THR A 12 14.94 7.56 4.85
CA THR A 12 15.38 7.61 6.25
C THR A 12 14.56 6.72 7.17
N GLY A 13 13.44 6.16 6.71
CA GLY A 13 12.64 5.22 7.48
C GLY A 13 11.82 4.32 6.59
N MET A 14 11.55 3.12 7.07
CA MET A 14 10.77 2.11 6.37
C MET A 14 9.84 1.38 7.34
N GLY A 15 8.64 1.04 6.86
CA GLY A 15 7.67 0.25 7.62
C GLY A 15 6.88 -0.67 6.71
N VAL A 16 6.57 -1.85 7.20
CA VAL A 16 5.89 -2.88 6.43
C VAL A 16 4.85 -3.62 7.27
N VAL A 17 3.78 -4.00 6.61
CA VAL A 17 2.80 -5.02 7.03
C VAL A 17 2.61 -5.93 5.83
N CYS A 18 3.02 -7.18 5.93
CA CYS A 18 2.95 -8.11 4.82
C CYS A 18 2.75 -9.57 5.31
N PRO A 19 2.47 -10.51 4.40
CA PRO A 19 2.29 -11.91 4.76
C PRO A 19 3.52 -12.59 5.39
N LEU A 20 4.71 -12.02 5.23
CA LEU A 20 5.94 -12.52 5.87
C LEU A 20 6.19 -11.93 7.27
N GLY A 21 5.35 -11.01 7.71
CA GLY A 21 5.40 -10.41 9.04
C GLY A 21 5.19 -8.90 9.06
N LEU A 22 5.39 -8.31 10.23
CA LEU A 22 5.11 -6.92 10.50
C LEU A 22 6.36 -6.04 10.64
N THR A 23 7.55 -6.62 10.48
CA THR A 23 8.83 -5.90 10.64
C THR A 23 9.71 -6.08 9.42
N LEU A 24 10.70 -5.20 9.26
CA LEU A 24 11.69 -5.29 8.18
C LEU A 24 12.54 -6.57 8.33
N GLU A 25 12.86 -6.93 9.56
CA GLU A 25 13.63 -8.14 9.89
C GLU A 25 12.86 -9.39 9.47
N SER A 26 11.58 -9.51 9.85
CA SER A 26 10.75 -10.68 9.50
C SER A 26 10.58 -10.83 7.99
N LEU A 27 10.42 -9.69 7.27
CA LEU A 27 10.37 -9.67 5.83
C LEU A 27 11.70 -10.13 5.22
N TRP A 28 12.83 -9.59 5.69
CA TRP A 28 14.15 -9.90 5.19
C TRP A 28 14.55 -11.36 5.41
N ASP A 29 14.31 -11.86 6.62
CA ASP A 29 14.53 -13.25 6.99
C ASP A 29 13.65 -14.20 6.17
N GLY A 30 12.39 -13.84 5.96
CA GLY A 30 11.48 -14.59 5.11
C GLY A 30 11.94 -14.70 3.66
N LEU A 31 12.40 -13.57 3.09
CA LEU A 31 12.95 -13.53 1.74
C LEU A 31 14.28 -14.31 1.64
N GLY A 32 15.17 -14.13 2.61
CA GLY A 32 16.46 -14.85 2.66
C GLY A 32 16.30 -16.37 2.78
N ALA A 33 15.28 -16.82 3.50
CA ALA A 33 14.95 -18.23 3.64
C ALA A 33 14.11 -18.80 2.47
N GLY A 34 13.73 -17.96 1.47
CA GLY A 34 12.85 -18.38 0.38
C GLY A 34 11.46 -18.80 0.86
N ARG A 35 11.00 -18.27 1.99
CA ARG A 35 9.71 -18.64 2.60
C ARG A 35 8.54 -18.07 1.81
N SER A 36 7.59 -18.93 1.44
CA SER A 36 6.30 -18.51 0.90
C SER A 36 5.28 -18.31 2.03
N ALA A 37 4.49 -17.26 1.94
CA ALA A 37 3.39 -17.00 2.85
C ALA A 37 2.02 -17.39 2.27
N VAL A 38 2.01 -18.07 1.12
CA VAL A 38 0.77 -18.54 0.51
C VAL A 38 0.22 -19.71 1.31
N GLY A 39 -1.04 -19.63 1.71
CA GLY A 39 -1.71 -20.66 2.50
C GLY A 39 -3.23 -20.56 2.39
N PRO A 40 -3.98 -21.44 3.08
CA PRO A 40 -5.44 -21.40 3.06
C PRO A 40 -5.98 -20.04 3.49
N ILE A 41 -7.02 -19.55 2.79
CA ILE A 41 -7.70 -18.31 3.14
C ILE A 41 -8.42 -18.48 4.48
N GLN A 42 -8.21 -17.52 5.39
CA GLN A 42 -8.80 -17.48 6.73
C GLN A 42 -9.63 -16.20 6.97
N LEU A 43 -9.39 -15.12 6.21
CA LEU A 43 -10.07 -13.83 6.38
C LEU A 43 -11.58 -13.89 6.03
N PHE A 44 -11.97 -14.84 5.21
CA PHE A 44 -13.37 -15.09 4.88
C PHE A 44 -13.56 -16.55 4.44
N PRO A 45 -14.78 -17.12 4.55
CA PRO A 45 -15.06 -18.47 4.10
C PRO A 45 -15.00 -18.56 2.56
N PRO A 46 -14.05 -19.35 1.99
CA PRO A 46 -13.87 -19.41 0.52
C PRO A 46 -14.76 -20.47 -0.16
N GLU A 47 -15.77 -21.00 0.52
CA GLU A 47 -16.69 -22.01 -0.02
C GLU A 47 -17.41 -21.48 -1.25
N GLY A 48 -17.47 -22.29 -2.30
CA GLY A 48 -18.06 -21.90 -3.59
C GLY A 48 -17.11 -21.14 -4.53
N LEU A 49 -15.91 -20.75 -4.06
CA LEU A 49 -14.88 -20.18 -4.93
C LEU A 49 -13.89 -21.26 -5.38
N PRO A 50 -13.34 -21.16 -6.61
CA PRO A 50 -12.28 -22.07 -7.05
C PRO A 50 -10.94 -21.78 -6.37
N LEU A 51 -10.77 -20.58 -5.79
CA LEU A 51 -9.58 -20.15 -5.06
C LEU A 51 -9.71 -20.46 -3.57
N ARG A 52 -8.72 -21.18 -3.02
CA ARG A 52 -8.68 -21.58 -1.61
C ARG A 52 -7.47 -21.04 -0.87
N HIS A 53 -6.48 -20.48 -1.58
CA HIS A 53 -5.19 -20.08 -1.04
C HIS A 53 -4.87 -18.65 -1.45
N ALA A 54 -4.29 -17.90 -0.53
CA ALA A 54 -3.82 -16.53 -0.74
C ALA A 54 -2.67 -16.22 0.23
N ALA A 55 -1.98 -15.12 0.02
CA ALA A 55 -0.96 -14.61 0.93
C ALA A 55 -1.58 -13.55 1.86
N GLU A 56 -2.02 -13.97 3.03
CA GLU A 56 -2.62 -13.13 4.07
C GLU A 56 -1.57 -12.60 5.04
N ALA A 57 -1.69 -11.36 5.47
CA ALA A 57 -0.89 -10.81 6.57
C ALA A 57 -1.47 -11.30 7.92
N ARG A 58 -1.22 -12.57 8.25
CA ARG A 58 -1.86 -13.29 9.38
C ARG A 58 -1.50 -12.70 10.74
N ASP A 59 -0.28 -12.20 10.88
CA ASP A 59 0.19 -11.56 12.10
C ASP A 59 -0.49 -10.20 12.34
N PHE A 60 -1.16 -9.66 11.31
CA PHE A 60 -1.91 -8.42 11.41
C PHE A 60 -3.39 -8.68 11.72
N THR A 61 -3.72 -8.65 13.01
CA THR A 61 -5.09 -8.86 13.51
C THR A 61 -5.95 -7.58 13.47
N GLY A 62 -5.31 -6.40 13.28
CA GLY A 62 -5.98 -5.10 13.37
C GLY A 62 -6.07 -4.56 14.81
N GLU A 63 -5.56 -5.30 15.79
CA GLU A 63 -5.45 -4.83 17.17
C GLU A 63 -4.37 -3.75 17.28
N ILE A 64 -4.53 -2.88 18.28
CA ILE A 64 -3.67 -1.70 18.43
C ILE A 64 -2.19 -2.04 18.63
N GLU A 65 -1.91 -3.21 19.14
CA GLU A 65 -0.57 -3.76 19.34
C GLU A 65 0.18 -4.01 18.01
N ASN A 66 -0.56 -4.20 16.93
CA ASN A 66 0.02 -4.36 15.60
C ASN A 66 0.57 -3.06 15.00
N PHE A 67 0.24 -1.90 15.59
CA PHE A 67 0.64 -0.60 15.05
C PHE A 67 2.06 -0.14 15.49
N GLY A 68 2.80 -1.00 16.17
CA GLY A 68 4.16 -0.71 16.63
C GLY A 68 4.21 0.08 17.92
N SER A 69 5.36 0.73 18.18
CA SER A 69 5.55 1.54 19.38
C SER A 69 4.83 2.88 19.23
N LEU A 70 3.84 3.12 20.10
CA LEU A 70 3.00 4.32 20.08
C LEU A 70 3.02 4.98 21.47
N ASP A 71 3.06 6.32 21.49
CA ASP A 71 2.75 7.07 22.70
C ASP A 71 1.27 6.90 23.11
N GLY A 72 0.93 7.26 24.33
CA GLY A 72 -0.40 7.04 24.90
C GLY A 72 -1.52 7.78 24.16
N GLU A 73 -1.26 9.01 23.70
CA GLU A 73 -2.26 9.82 22.99
C GLU A 73 -2.52 9.27 21.59
N ARG A 74 -1.47 8.94 20.83
CA ARG A 74 -1.56 8.35 19.50
C ARG A 74 -2.22 6.98 19.55
N LYS A 75 -1.85 6.15 20.54
CA LYS A 75 -2.51 4.85 20.78
C LYS A 75 -4.01 5.00 21.00
N LYS A 76 -4.44 5.99 21.81
CA LYS A 76 -5.86 6.28 22.06
C LYS A 76 -6.57 6.80 20.80
N ALA A 77 -5.93 7.70 20.05
CA ALA A 77 -6.49 8.27 18.82
C ALA A 77 -6.70 7.20 17.73
N ILE A 78 -5.69 6.37 17.48
CA ILE A 78 -5.78 5.27 16.51
C ILE A 78 -6.85 4.28 16.93
N ARG A 79 -6.87 3.82 18.19
CA ARG A 79 -7.89 2.90 18.71
C ARG A 79 -9.32 3.44 18.50
N LYS A 80 -9.53 4.74 18.70
CA LYS A 80 -10.82 5.38 18.44
C LYS A 80 -11.17 5.37 16.94
N GLY A 81 -10.16 5.52 16.08
CA GLY A 81 -10.32 5.57 14.62
C GLY A 81 -10.54 4.20 13.95
N LEU A 82 -10.18 3.08 14.62
CA LEU A 82 -10.29 1.73 14.04
C LEU A 82 -11.69 1.42 13.50
N LYS A 83 -12.75 1.96 14.13
CA LYS A 83 -14.15 1.72 13.70
C LYS A 83 -14.50 2.33 12.34
N VAL A 84 -13.69 3.26 11.83
CA VAL A 84 -13.88 3.91 10.53
C VAL A 84 -12.73 3.62 9.56
N MET A 85 -11.98 2.54 9.79
CA MET A 85 -10.92 2.05 8.94
C MET A 85 -11.24 0.64 8.43
N CYS A 86 -11.18 0.43 7.13
CA CYS A 86 -11.10 -0.91 6.57
C CYS A 86 -9.69 -1.50 6.80
N ARG A 87 -9.52 -2.78 6.50
CA ARG A 87 -8.24 -3.50 6.70
C ARG A 87 -7.07 -2.83 5.99
N GLU A 88 -7.27 -2.36 4.76
CA GLU A 88 -6.25 -1.63 4.01
C GLU A 88 -5.80 -0.36 4.73
N SER A 89 -6.75 0.42 5.25
CA SER A 89 -6.43 1.64 6.01
C SER A 89 -5.70 1.32 7.31
N GLN A 90 -6.09 0.25 8.00
CA GLN A 90 -5.41 -0.20 9.21
C GLN A 90 -3.97 -0.63 8.94
N MET A 91 -3.73 -1.45 7.89
CA MET A 91 -2.38 -1.85 7.48
C MET A 91 -1.52 -0.63 7.09
N ALA A 92 -2.10 0.34 6.36
CA ALA A 92 -1.43 1.58 5.97
C ALA A 92 -0.95 2.38 7.17
N VAL A 93 -1.85 2.61 8.14
CA VAL A 93 -1.52 3.34 9.37
C VAL A 93 -0.45 2.58 10.17
N ALA A 94 -0.58 1.26 10.32
CA ALA A 94 0.40 0.45 11.03
C ALA A 94 1.80 0.52 10.38
N ALA A 95 1.88 0.38 9.06
CA ALA A 95 3.13 0.52 8.32
C ALA A 95 3.72 1.93 8.44
N ALA A 96 2.88 2.98 8.42
CA ALA A 96 3.33 4.37 8.59
C ALA A 96 3.88 4.63 9.99
N GLN A 97 3.23 4.13 11.07
CA GLN A 97 3.76 4.28 12.43
C GLN A 97 5.12 3.59 12.58
N ARG A 98 5.29 2.42 11.98
CA ARG A 98 6.58 1.70 11.96
C ARG A 98 7.65 2.46 11.20
N ALA A 99 7.32 3.02 10.02
CA ALA A 99 8.25 3.84 9.24
C ALA A 99 8.70 5.10 9.99
N LEU A 100 7.78 5.78 10.69
CA LEU A 100 8.10 6.95 11.50
C LEU A 100 8.95 6.60 12.70
N HIS A 101 8.69 5.48 13.35
CA HIS A 101 9.51 4.98 14.45
C HIS A 101 10.94 4.66 13.96
N ASP A 102 11.08 3.97 12.83
CA ASP A 102 12.37 3.66 12.22
C ASP A 102 13.13 4.92 11.77
N CYS A 103 12.42 5.91 11.25
CA CYS A 103 12.99 7.21 10.86
C CYS A 103 13.56 8.01 12.02
N GLY A 104 12.99 7.89 13.21
CA GLY A 104 13.45 8.55 14.43
C GLY A 104 13.33 10.07 14.43
N ILE A 105 12.42 10.67 13.61
CA ILE A 105 12.12 12.11 13.69
C ILE A 105 11.51 12.39 15.07
N THR A 106 12.14 13.30 15.83
CA THR A 106 11.63 13.73 17.12
C THR A 106 10.57 14.85 16.98
N PRO A 107 9.74 15.10 18.02
CA PRO A 107 8.77 16.19 17.97
C PRO A 107 9.39 17.57 17.68
N GLU A 108 10.61 17.83 18.17
CA GLU A 108 11.33 19.10 17.97
C GLU A 108 11.82 19.27 16.53
N GLN A 109 12.08 18.17 15.85
CA GLN A 109 12.51 18.13 14.43
C GLN A 109 11.32 18.13 13.48
N HIS A 110 10.13 17.80 13.97
CA HIS A 110 8.91 17.73 13.19
C HIS A 110 8.42 19.14 12.84
N ARG A 111 8.27 19.40 11.56
CA ARG A 111 7.66 20.62 11.01
C ARG A 111 6.40 20.24 10.27
N PRO A 112 5.21 20.34 10.90
CA PRO A 112 3.97 19.83 10.31
C PRO A 112 3.70 20.29 8.88
N GLU A 113 3.91 21.57 8.59
CA GLU A 113 3.65 22.18 7.28
C GLU A 113 4.67 21.78 6.20
N ARG A 114 5.80 21.22 6.63
CA ARG A 114 6.90 20.77 5.75
C ARG A 114 7.00 19.25 5.67
N PHE A 115 6.10 18.53 6.34
CA PHE A 115 6.00 17.08 6.29
C PHE A 115 4.65 16.66 5.70
N GLY A 116 4.70 16.06 4.53
CA GLY A 116 3.50 15.65 3.77
C GLY A 116 3.33 14.15 3.67
N CYS A 117 2.27 13.75 2.93
CA CYS A 117 1.94 12.35 2.70
C CYS A 117 1.39 12.15 1.29
N VAL A 118 2.00 11.22 0.53
CA VAL A 118 1.42 10.72 -0.73
C VAL A 118 1.23 9.22 -0.59
N PHE A 119 -0.01 8.76 -0.72
CA PHE A 119 -0.32 7.36 -0.45
C PHE A 119 -1.07 6.70 -1.59
N GLY A 120 -0.55 5.55 -2.01
CA GLY A 120 -1.13 4.71 -3.04
C GLY A 120 -2.15 3.72 -2.49
N SER A 121 -3.21 3.48 -3.23
CA SER A 121 -4.20 2.44 -2.89
C SER A 121 -4.79 1.81 -4.15
N ASP A 122 -5.50 0.72 -3.95
CA ASP A 122 -6.44 0.17 -4.92
C ASP A 122 -7.86 0.66 -4.59
N TYR A 123 -8.86 0.32 -5.42
CA TYR A 123 -10.25 0.49 -5.05
C TYR A 123 -10.54 -0.32 -3.77
N MET A 124 -11.33 0.27 -2.89
CA MET A 124 -11.77 -0.35 -1.65
C MET A 124 -13.23 -0.77 -1.78
N LEU A 125 -13.56 -1.97 -1.37
CA LEU A 125 -14.92 -2.50 -1.42
C LEU A 125 -15.46 -2.72 -0.02
N THR A 126 -16.73 -2.41 0.14
CA THR A 126 -17.51 -2.69 1.35
C THR A 126 -17.58 -4.20 1.57
N LEU A 127 -17.39 -4.62 2.82
CA LEU A 127 -17.66 -6.00 3.20
C LEU A 127 -19.16 -6.29 3.08
N PRO A 128 -19.57 -7.47 2.58
CA PRO A 128 -20.98 -7.84 2.47
C PRO A 128 -21.73 -7.69 3.80
N GLU A 129 -21.07 -7.96 4.92
CA GLU A 129 -21.63 -7.88 6.28
C GLU A 129 -22.12 -6.48 6.65
N ASP A 130 -21.45 -5.42 6.14
CA ASP A 130 -21.87 -4.03 6.42
C ASP A 130 -23.25 -3.70 5.80
N PHE A 131 -23.72 -4.49 4.81
CA PHE A 131 -24.98 -4.28 4.12
C PHE A 131 -26.05 -5.34 4.44
N THR A 132 -25.71 -6.43 5.11
CA THR A 132 -26.59 -7.60 5.31
C THR A 132 -27.93 -7.22 5.94
N ALA A 133 -27.93 -6.40 6.98
CA ALA A 133 -29.17 -5.99 7.65
C ALA A 133 -30.09 -5.19 6.72
N GLY A 134 -29.53 -4.21 6.00
CA GLY A 134 -30.29 -3.39 5.05
C GLY A 134 -30.86 -4.20 3.87
N VAL A 135 -30.04 -5.09 3.32
CA VAL A 135 -30.47 -5.97 2.23
C VAL A 135 -31.59 -6.92 2.69
N ALA A 136 -31.44 -7.50 3.89
CA ALA A 136 -32.45 -8.39 4.47
C ALA A 136 -33.80 -7.67 4.69
N ALA A 137 -33.78 -6.41 5.16
CA ALA A 137 -35.00 -5.61 5.35
C ALA A 137 -35.71 -5.30 4.03
N CYS A 138 -35.00 -5.27 2.91
CA CYS A 138 -35.55 -5.01 1.57
C CYS A 138 -35.87 -6.28 0.78
N ARG A 139 -35.85 -7.46 1.41
CA ARG A 139 -36.21 -8.72 0.75
C ARG A 139 -37.73 -8.84 0.63
N ALA A 140 -38.24 -9.05 -0.60
CA ALA A 140 -39.64 -9.30 -0.86
C ALA A 140 -40.02 -10.75 -0.56
N ALA A 141 -41.33 -11.07 -0.51
CA ALA A 141 -41.84 -12.40 -0.18
C ALA A 141 -41.39 -13.49 -1.18
N ASP A 142 -41.16 -13.13 -2.43
CA ASP A 142 -40.60 -13.99 -3.48
C ASP A 142 -39.09 -14.17 -3.41
N GLY A 143 -38.43 -13.54 -2.44
CA GLY A 143 -36.99 -13.60 -2.24
C GLY A 143 -36.19 -12.61 -3.05
N THR A 144 -36.82 -11.78 -3.89
CA THR A 144 -36.15 -10.73 -4.67
C THR A 144 -35.82 -9.51 -3.81
N PHE A 145 -34.91 -8.67 -4.30
CA PHE A 145 -34.55 -7.41 -3.63
C PHE A 145 -35.48 -6.29 -4.12
N ALA A 146 -36.24 -5.70 -3.19
CA ALA A 146 -37.15 -4.57 -3.42
C ALA A 146 -36.38 -3.24 -3.26
N PHE A 147 -35.86 -2.73 -4.37
CA PHE A 147 -35.02 -1.52 -4.36
C PHE A 147 -35.79 -0.25 -3.94
N ASP A 148 -37.07 -0.18 -4.24
CA ASP A 148 -37.98 0.91 -3.84
C ASP A 148 -38.07 1.07 -2.32
N ARG A 149 -37.86 0.01 -1.55
CA ARG A 149 -37.83 0.02 -0.08
C ARG A 149 -36.48 0.43 0.51
N TRP A 150 -35.42 0.50 -0.31
CA TRP A 150 -34.06 0.69 0.19
C TRP A 150 -33.87 1.95 1.01
N ALA A 151 -34.43 3.08 0.54
CA ALA A 151 -34.29 4.37 1.23
C ALA A 151 -34.98 4.39 2.61
N ALA A 152 -36.15 3.74 2.70
CA ALA A 152 -36.96 3.76 3.93
C ALA A 152 -36.56 2.66 4.92
N ASP A 153 -36.31 1.44 4.44
CA ASP A 153 -36.13 0.26 5.28
C ASP A 153 -34.67 -0.21 5.39
N GLY A 154 -33.90 -0.08 4.31
CA GLY A 154 -32.52 -0.58 4.24
C GLY A 154 -31.46 0.39 4.74
N MET A 155 -31.45 1.63 4.22
CA MET A 155 -30.43 2.62 4.56
C MET A 155 -30.36 2.97 6.06
N PRO A 156 -31.48 3.08 6.81
CA PRO A 156 -31.42 3.37 8.24
C PRO A 156 -30.71 2.31 9.08
N LEU A 157 -30.56 1.09 8.55
CA LEU A 157 -29.88 -0.01 9.23
C LEU A 157 -28.36 -0.03 8.96
N LEU A 158 -27.87 0.82 8.06
CA LEU A 158 -26.44 0.94 7.79
C LEU A 158 -25.76 1.88 8.80
N ASN A 159 -24.48 1.62 9.06
CA ASN A 159 -23.67 2.59 9.78
C ASN A 159 -23.55 3.88 8.97
N PRO A 160 -23.98 5.06 9.47
CA PRO A 160 -23.91 6.32 8.71
C PRO A 160 -22.50 6.69 8.23
N LEU A 161 -21.45 6.19 8.91
CA LEU A 161 -20.06 6.43 8.59
C LEU A 161 -19.41 5.30 7.76
N TRP A 162 -20.21 4.34 7.25
CA TRP A 162 -19.69 3.19 6.51
C TRP A 162 -18.80 3.59 5.32
N LEU A 163 -19.17 4.67 4.61
CA LEU A 163 -18.43 5.13 3.44
C LEU A 163 -16.99 5.54 3.79
N LEU A 164 -16.77 6.14 4.97
CA LEU A 164 -15.43 6.56 5.41
C LEU A 164 -14.45 5.39 5.52
N LYS A 165 -14.95 4.17 5.77
CA LYS A 165 -14.07 2.99 5.83
C LYS A 165 -13.44 2.69 4.47
N TYR A 166 -14.13 2.98 3.36
CA TYR A 166 -13.86 2.43 2.04
C TYR A 166 -13.47 3.47 0.98
N LEU A 167 -13.18 4.70 1.39
CA LEU A 167 -12.66 5.71 0.48
C LEU A 167 -11.15 5.54 0.27
N PRO A 168 -10.67 5.49 -0.98
CA PRO A 168 -9.25 5.24 -1.28
C PRO A 168 -8.28 6.31 -0.75
N ASN A 169 -8.76 7.50 -0.42
CA ASN A 169 -7.96 8.57 0.18
C ASN A 169 -7.82 8.45 1.71
N MET A 170 -8.61 7.61 2.36
CA MET A 170 -8.60 7.51 3.82
C MET A 170 -7.29 7.02 4.42
N PRO A 171 -6.51 6.12 3.80
CA PRO A 171 -5.18 5.79 4.30
C PRO A 171 -4.28 7.03 4.47
N ALA A 172 -4.19 7.88 3.44
CA ALA A 172 -3.43 9.14 3.52
C ALA A 172 -3.96 10.07 4.61
N SER A 173 -5.29 10.22 4.69
CA SER A 173 -5.94 11.09 5.67
C SER A 173 -5.71 10.61 7.11
N HIS A 174 -5.88 9.32 7.40
CA HIS A 174 -5.62 8.76 8.73
C HIS A 174 -4.14 8.89 9.12
N ILE A 175 -3.22 8.61 8.20
CA ILE A 175 -1.78 8.77 8.44
C ILE A 175 -1.47 10.23 8.80
N ALA A 176 -1.99 11.19 8.02
CA ALA A 176 -1.75 12.61 8.24
C ALA A 176 -2.34 13.09 9.58
N ILE A 177 -3.58 12.70 9.91
CA ILE A 177 -4.25 13.08 11.17
C ILE A 177 -3.49 12.59 12.40
N TYR A 178 -3.07 11.31 12.41
CA TYR A 178 -2.41 10.73 13.60
C TYR A 178 -0.98 11.20 13.80
N ASN A 179 -0.38 11.81 12.78
CA ASN A 179 1.02 12.24 12.82
C ASN A 179 1.20 13.74 12.59
N ASP A 180 0.11 14.51 12.60
CA ASP A 180 0.09 15.95 12.37
C ASP A 180 0.90 16.38 11.13
N LEU A 181 0.65 15.69 10.00
CA LEU A 181 1.29 16.00 8.71
C LEU A 181 0.41 17.01 7.96
N ARG A 182 0.85 18.25 7.87
CA ARG A 182 0.13 19.37 7.26
C ARG A 182 0.74 19.83 5.94
N GLY A 183 1.83 19.21 5.53
CA GLY A 183 2.47 19.44 4.25
C GLY A 183 1.64 18.93 3.06
N PRO A 184 2.18 18.97 1.83
CA PRO A 184 1.50 18.49 0.65
C PRO A 184 0.99 17.06 0.82
N SER A 185 -0.29 16.83 0.49
CA SER A 185 -0.92 15.53 0.65
C SER A 185 -1.69 15.15 -0.61
N ASN A 186 -1.55 13.88 -1.03
CA ASN A 186 -2.29 13.33 -2.16
C ASN A 186 -2.56 11.84 -1.99
N SER A 187 -3.57 11.34 -2.71
CA SER A 187 -3.90 9.93 -2.79
C SER A 187 -3.92 9.47 -4.24
N VAL A 188 -3.20 8.39 -4.54
CA VAL A 188 -3.04 7.84 -5.88
C VAL A 188 -3.75 6.49 -5.97
N THR A 189 -4.77 6.38 -6.83
CA THR A 189 -5.54 5.14 -7.00
C THR A 189 -5.33 4.57 -8.40
N LEU A 190 -4.26 3.82 -8.57
CA LEU A 190 -3.85 3.19 -9.84
C LEU A 190 -3.42 1.73 -9.65
N ARG A 191 -4.10 1.02 -8.76
CA ARG A 191 -3.86 -0.40 -8.47
C ARG A 191 -2.39 -0.67 -8.15
N GLU A 192 -1.77 -1.65 -8.79
CA GLU A 192 -0.39 -2.08 -8.53
C GLU A 192 0.66 -0.99 -8.79
N ALA A 193 0.36 0.00 -9.62
CA ALA A 193 1.27 1.11 -9.91
C ALA A 193 1.27 2.20 -8.83
N SER A 194 0.25 2.24 -7.97
CA SER A 194 0.00 3.34 -7.01
C SER A 194 1.19 3.63 -6.10
N GLY A 195 1.85 2.59 -5.58
CA GLY A 195 2.98 2.75 -4.66
C GLY A 195 4.19 3.44 -5.30
N HIS A 196 4.57 3.02 -6.51
CA HIS A 196 5.69 3.63 -7.22
C HIS A 196 5.39 5.07 -7.63
N LEU A 197 4.12 5.35 -8.02
CA LEU A 197 3.70 6.71 -8.35
C LEU A 197 3.68 7.62 -7.12
N ALA A 198 3.26 7.11 -5.97
CA ALA A 198 3.30 7.84 -4.71
C ALA A 198 4.74 8.21 -4.32
N ILE A 199 5.69 7.29 -4.45
CA ILE A 199 7.12 7.56 -4.23
C ILE A 199 7.63 8.62 -5.21
N GLY A 200 7.29 8.51 -6.50
CA GLY A 200 7.69 9.48 -7.51
C GLY A 200 7.14 10.88 -7.24
N GLU A 201 5.86 11.01 -6.88
CA GLU A 201 5.25 12.29 -6.55
C GLU A 201 5.84 12.91 -5.28
N ALA A 202 6.03 12.12 -4.23
CA ALA A 202 6.68 12.57 -3.01
C ALA A 202 8.12 13.06 -3.27
N THR A 203 8.87 12.32 -4.10
CA THR A 203 10.21 12.73 -4.53
C THR A 203 10.19 14.08 -5.24
N MET A 204 9.31 14.26 -6.23
CA MET A 204 9.16 15.56 -6.91
C MET A 204 8.73 16.68 -5.96
N THR A 205 7.90 16.37 -4.97
CA THR A 205 7.44 17.35 -3.98
C THR A 205 8.59 17.88 -3.14
N ILE A 206 9.51 17.01 -2.70
CA ILE A 206 10.72 17.41 -1.99
C ILE A 206 11.69 18.16 -2.92
N GLN A 207 11.91 17.67 -4.14
CA GLN A 207 12.83 18.29 -5.12
C GLN A 207 12.44 19.73 -5.47
N ARG A 208 11.14 20.02 -5.61
CA ARG A 208 10.65 21.38 -5.85
C ARG A 208 10.61 22.28 -4.60
N GLY A 209 11.04 21.76 -3.43
CA GLY A 209 11.13 22.52 -2.19
C GLY A 209 9.79 22.72 -1.46
N ALA A 210 8.71 22.01 -1.85
CA ALA A 210 7.40 22.13 -1.22
C ALA A 210 7.32 21.42 0.14
N ALA A 211 8.17 20.40 0.36
CA ALA A 211 8.31 19.70 1.64
C ALA A 211 9.78 19.41 1.93
N ASP A 212 10.12 19.13 3.19
CA ASP A 212 11.43 18.65 3.62
C ASP A 212 11.40 17.14 3.89
N ALA A 213 10.23 16.62 4.25
CA ALA A 213 9.96 15.20 4.44
C ALA A 213 8.60 14.81 3.86
N MET A 214 8.48 13.56 3.41
CA MET A 214 7.24 12.99 2.90
C MET A 214 7.10 11.53 3.33
N LEU A 215 5.93 11.13 3.81
CA LEU A 215 5.54 9.74 3.84
C LEU A 215 5.05 9.33 2.45
N ALA A 216 5.65 8.29 1.90
CA ALA A 216 5.27 7.74 0.60
C ALA A 216 5.10 6.22 0.72
N GLY A 217 3.96 5.72 0.29
CA GLY A 217 3.70 4.28 0.40
C GLY A 217 2.43 3.86 -0.31
N ALA A 218 2.07 2.61 -0.10
CA ALA A 218 0.81 2.08 -0.59
C ALA A 218 0.28 0.95 0.31
N THR A 219 -1.02 0.72 0.18
CA THR A 219 -1.73 -0.39 0.81
C THR A 219 -2.70 -1.05 -0.16
N GLY A 220 -2.99 -2.32 0.06
CA GLY A 220 -4.03 -3.02 -0.68
C GLY A 220 -4.28 -4.42 -0.14
N THR A 221 -5.47 -4.92 -0.41
CA THR A 221 -5.79 -6.35 -0.28
C THR A 221 -6.55 -6.83 -1.50
N ARG A 222 -6.20 -8.01 -1.98
CA ARG A 222 -7.01 -8.82 -2.90
C ARG A 222 -7.69 -9.98 -2.16
N VAL A 223 -7.40 -10.14 -0.87
CA VAL A 223 -7.98 -11.17 -0.01
C VAL A 223 -9.23 -10.58 0.67
N HIS A 224 -10.28 -10.46 -0.09
CA HIS A 224 -11.56 -9.87 0.29
C HIS A 224 -12.66 -10.56 -0.53
N PRO A 225 -13.83 -10.91 0.02
CA PRO A 225 -14.84 -11.70 -0.68
C PRO A 225 -15.14 -11.17 -2.10
N MET A 226 -15.49 -9.89 -2.19
CA MET A 226 -15.85 -9.28 -3.48
C MET A 226 -14.64 -9.03 -4.41
N LYS A 227 -13.48 -8.66 -3.87
CA LYS A 227 -12.27 -8.46 -4.69
C LYS A 227 -11.72 -9.77 -5.23
N THR A 228 -11.83 -10.84 -4.48
CA THR A 228 -11.46 -12.18 -4.92
C THR A 228 -12.33 -12.63 -6.10
N VAL A 229 -13.65 -12.42 -6.02
CA VAL A 229 -14.57 -12.69 -7.13
C VAL A 229 -14.21 -11.83 -8.35
N HIS A 230 -13.98 -10.53 -8.15
CA HIS A 230 -13.57 -9.63 -9.24
C HIS A 230 -12.26 -10.07 -9.89
N ALA A 231 -11.25 -10.45 -9.10
CA ALA A 231 -9.99 -10.94 -9.63
C ALA A 231 -10.17 -12.22 -10.46
N LEU A 232 -10.99 -13.17 -9.99
CA LEU A 232 -11.30 -14.40 -10.71
C LEU A 232 -12.02 -14.17 -12.05
N GLN A 233 -12.79 -13.07 -12.16
CA GLN A 233 -13.51 -12.72 -13.39
C GLN A 233 -12.69 -11.88 -14.38
N SER A 234 -11.75 -11.07 -13.87
CA SER A 234 -11.05 -10.06 -14.68
C SER A 234 -9.57 -10.34 -14.92
N GLU A 235 -8.98 -11.25 -14.14
CA GLU A 235 -7.54 -11.49 -14.13
C GLU A 235 -7.23 -12.98 -14.28
N GLN A 236 -6.02 -13.30 -14.72
CA GLN A 236 -5.52 -14.66 -14.64
C GLN A 236 -4.99 -14.94 -13.24
N VAL A 237 -5.74 -15.70 -12.45
CA VAL A 237 -5.38 -16.09 -11.08
C VAL A 237 -4.79 -17.50 -11.09
N ALA A 238 -3.73 -17.73 -10.32
CA ALA A 238 -3.14 -19.03 -10.17
C ALA A 238 -4.11 -19.95 -9.38
N LEU A 239 -4.58 -20.97 -10.07
CA LEU A 239 -5.46 -22.01 -9.56
C LEU A 239 -4.83 -23.37 -9.86
N GLY A 240 -5.13 -24.36 -9.06
CA GLY A 240 -4.80 -25.73 -9.42
C GLY A 240 -4.26 -26.57 -8.29
N ASP A 241 -3.80 -27.74 -8.68
CA ASP A 241 -3.24 -28.76 -7.81
C ASP A 241 -1.75 -28.51 -7.55
N GLY A 242 -1.24 -29.04 -6.47
CA GLY A 242 0.13 -28.95 -6.07
C GLY A 242 0.36 -28.02 -4.88
N ASP A 243 1.62 -27.82 -4.51
CA ASP A 243 1.99 -26.99 -3.38
C ASP A 243 1.74 -25.49 -3.66
N PRO A 244 0.78 -24.84 -2.97
CA PRO A 244 0.49 -23.42 -3.15
C PRO A 244 1.69 -22.51 -2.92
N ALA A 245 2.66 -22.93 -2.11
CA ALA A 245 3.89 -22.19 -1.86
C ALA A 245 4.71 -21.93 -3.13
N THR A 246 4.50 -22.76 -4.17
CA THR A 246 5.21 -22.66 -5.46
C THR A 246 4.46 -21.91 -6.56
N TRP A 247 3.25 -21.41 -6.29
CA TRP A 247 2.39 -20.82 -7.32
C TRP A 247 2.86 -19.43 -7.77
N SER A 248 3.40 -18.62 -6.86
CA SER A 248 3.94 -17.30 -7.19
C SER A 248 5.29 -17.44 -7.87
N ARG A 249 5.30 -17.35 -9.18
CA ARG A 249 6.52 -17.48 -10.01
C ARG A 249 6.55 -16.42 -11.13
N PRO A 250 6.72 -15.14 -10.76
CA PRO A 250 6.76 -14.06 -11.75
C PRO A 250 7.89 -14.31 -12.76
N PHE A 251 7.62 -13.99 -14.03
CA PHE A 251 8.52 -14.17 -15.18
C PHE A 251 8.84 -15.62 -15.58
N ASP A 252 8.44 -16.63 -14.80
CA ASP A 252 8.59 -18.03 -15.15
C ASP A 252 7.74 -18.42 -16.37
N ARG A 253 8.23 -19.33 -17.23
CA ARG A 253 7.46 -19.82 -18.39
C ARG A 253 6.24 -20.64 -17.98
N GLY A 254 6.32 -21.36 -16.87
CA GLY A 254 5.24 -22.18 -16.30
C GLY A 254 4.29 -21.43 -15.36
N ARG A 255 4.34 -20.09 -15.30
CA ARG A 255 3.43 -19.31 -14.45
C ARG A 255 1.97 -19.53 -14.84
N LYS A 256 1.12 -19.62 -13.84
CA LYS A 256 -0.32 -19.88 -14.04
C LYS A 256 -1.22 -18.66 -13.76
N GLY A 257 -0.65 -17.53 -13.44
CA GLY A 257 -1.37 -16.31 -13.08
C GLY A 257 -0.85 -15.70 -11.77
N MET A 258 -1.56 -14.69 -11.26
CA MET A 258 -1.23 -14.05 -10.00
C MET A 258 -1.68 -14.89 -8.79
N VAL A 259 -0.97 -14.78 -7.69
CA VAL A 259 -1.44 -15.23 -6.37
C VAL A 259 -1.96 -14.00 -5.62
N LEU A 260 -3.18 -14.08 -5.11
CA LEU A 260 -3.78 -12.97 -4.37
C LEU A 260 -3.07 -12.79 -3.03
N GLY A 261 -2.92 -11.54 -2.64
CA GLY A 261 -2.26 -11.19 -1.38
C GLY A 261 -2.73 -9.83 -0.87
N GLU A 262 -2.14 -9.42 0.24
CA GLU A 262 -2.39 -8.13 0.87
C GLU A 262 -1.12 -7.58 1.51
N GLY A 263 -1.13 -6.29 1.83
CA GLY A 263 -0.05 -5.66 2.58
C GLY A 263 -0.06 -4.15 2.47
N ALA A 264 0.86 -3.55 3.21
CA ALA A 264 1.19 -2.13 3.14
C ALA A 264 2.69 -1.94 3.33
N ALA A 265 3.25 -0.97 2.62
CA ALA A 265 4.64 -0.56 2.80
C ALA A 265 4.75 0.96 2.71
N VAL A 266 5.59 1.53 3.57
CA VAL A 266 5.78 2.98 3.69
C VAL A 266 7.24 3.31 3.78
N LEU A 267 7.66 4.34 3.06
CA LEU A 267 8.96 4.96 3.14
C LEU A 267 8.82 6.37 3.74
N VAL A 268 9.76 6.78 4.56
CA VAL A 268 10.00 8.17 4.89
C VAL A 268 11.06 8.69 3.93
N LEU A 269 10.69 9.64 3.10
CA LEU A 269 11.58 10.34 2.19
C LEU A 269 11.94 11.69 2.79
N GLU A 270 13.22 12.04 2.76
CA GLU A 270 13.71 13.33 3.25
C GLU A 270 14.64 13.99 2.25
N GLU A 271 14.68 15.31 2.31
CA GLU A 271 15.75 16.09 1.67
C GLU A 271 17.09 15.76 2.34
N LEU A 272 18.13 15.55 1.54
CA LEU A 272 19.42 15.05 2.02
C LEU A 272 20.05 15.89 3.13
N GLU A 273 20.07 17.22 2.99
CA GLU A 273 20.70 18.08 3.98
C GLU A 273 19.85 18.19 5.26
N HIS A 274 18.51 18.11 5.13
CA HIS A 274 17.62 17.96 6.26
C HIS A 274 17.90 16.66 7.04
N ALA A 275 18.03 15.54 6.35
CA ALA A 275 18.35 14.25 6.95
C ALA A 275 19.73 14.26 7.66
N ARG A 276 20.74 14.85 7.02
CA ARG A 276 22.09 14.99 7.56
C ARG A 276 22.14 15.88 8.82
N SER A 277 21.42 17.00 8.80
CA SER A 277 21.42 17.97 9.90
C SER A 277 20.90 17.38 11.22
N ARG A 278 20.04 16.38 11.15
CA ARG A 278 19.50 15.64 12.31
C ARG A 278 20.21 14.31 12.59
N GLY A 279 21.26 13.97 11.84
CA GLY A 279 21.98 12.72 12.01
C GLY A 279 21.17 11.47 11.62
N ALA A 280 20.25 11.59 10.67
CA ALA A 280 19.39 10.48 10.27
C ALA A 280 20.18 9.31 9.66
N ARG A 281 19.74 8.09 9.94
CA ARG A 281 20.15 6.92 9.16
C ARG A 281 19.63 7.08 7.73
N ILE A 282 20.48 6.90 6.74
CA ILE A 282 20.13 6.93 5.32
C ILE A 282 20.26 5.52 4.76
N TYR A 283 19.16 4.96 4.28
CA TYR A 283 19.11 3.64 3.64
C TYR A 283 19.53 3.68 2.18
N GLY A 284 19.23 4.77 1.49
CA GLY A 284 19.53 4.96 0.07
C GLY A 284 19.00 6.27 -0.46
N GLU A 285 19.29 6.55 -1.72
CA GLU A 285 18.83 7.76 -2.42
C GLU A 285 17.90 7.39 -3.57
N ILE A 286 16.85 8.17 -3.77
CA ILE A 286 15.98 8.08 -4.94
C ILE A 286 16.63 8.85 -6.08
N VAL A 287 17.31 8.14 -6.96
CA VAL A 287 18.06 8.76 -8.07
C VAL A 287 17.22 9.05 -9.32
N GLY A 288 15.98 8.53 -9.37
CA GLY A 288 15.08 8.79 -10.49
C GLY A 288 13.81 7.95 -10.44
N HIS A 289 12.81 8.43 -11.14
CA HIS A 289 11.53 7.73 -11.33
C HIS A 289 11.01 8.02 -12.75
N ALA A 290 10.15 7.15 -13.25
CA ALA A 290 9.45 7.37 -14.51
C ALA A 290 8.11 6.64 -14.51
N ALA A 291 7.09 7.29 -15.07
CA ALA A 291 5.80 6.68 -15.35
C ALA A 291 5.53 6.73 -16.85
N ARG A 292 4.97 5.67 -17.40
CA ARG A 292 4.58 5.59 -18.81
C ARG A 292 3.25 4.85 -18.92
N HIS A 293 2.43 5.28 -19.84
CA HIS A 293 1.20 4.61 -20.22
C HIS A 293 1.31 4.13 -21.66
N ALA A 294 0.92 2.88 -21.90
CA ALA A 294 0.78 2.32 -23.24
C ALA A 294 -0.69 1.97 -23.48
N SER A 295 -1.30 2.57 -24.50
CA SER A 295 -2.62 2.16 -24.97
C SER A 295 -2.51 0.84 -25.72
N MET A 296 -3.31 -0.14 -25.31
CA MET A 296 -3.44 -1.40 -26.06
C MET A 296 -4.67 -1.30 -26.97
N PRO A 297 -4.59 -1.73 -28.24
CA PRO A 297 -5.76 -1.84 -29.09
C PRO A 297 -6.81 -2.74 -28.43
N ARG A 298 -8.09 -2.36 -28.52
CA ARG A 298 -9.18 -3.21 -28.01
C ARG A 298 -9.12 -4.57 -28.70
N GLY A 299 -9.09 -5.65 -27.92
CA GLY A 299 -9.05 -7.03 -28.41
C GLY A 299 -7.67 -7.67 -28.46
N SER A 300 -6.58 -6.94 -28.22
CA SER A 300 -5.29 -7.59 -27.98
C SER A 300 -5.23 -8.09 -26.54
N ALA A 301 -5.56 -9.37 -26.35
CA ALA A 301 -5.20 -10.05 -25.13
C ALA A 301 -3.68 -9.95 -24.97
N CYS A 302 -3.20 -9.53 -23.80
CA CYS A 302 -1.78 -9.62 -23.43
C CYS A 302 -1.35 -11.08 -23.25
N VAL A 303 -1.56 -11.92 -24.26
CA VAL A 303 -1.10 -13.30 -24.28
C VAL A 303 0.22 -13.31 -25.05
N GLY A 304 1.31 -13.22 -24.34
CA GLY A 304 2.63 -13.62 -24.85
C GLY A 304 3.29 -12.68 -25.88
N GLY A 305 2.84 -11.46 -26.04
CA GLY A 305 3.46 -10.50 -26.96
C GLY A 305 4.66 -9.80 -26.35
N ARG A 306 5.80 -9.94 -27.02
CA ARG A 306 7.09 -9.27 -26.77
C ARG A 306 6.91 -7.92 -26.10
N TRP A 307 7.45 -7.77 -24.90
CA TRP A 307 7.77 -6.48 -24.30
C TRP A 307 8.91 -5.84 -25.11
N GLY A 308 8.57 -5.34 -26.29
CA GLY A 308 9.40 -4.39 -27.01
C GLY A 308 9.17 -3.04 -26.39
N TRP A 309 10.04 -2.62 -25.50
CA TRP A 309 10.11 -1.25 -25.08
C TRP A 309 10.44 -0.40 -26.32
N PRO A 310 9.62 0.58 -26.69
CA PRO A 310 10.10 1.61 -27.58
C PRO A 310 11.02 2.52 -26.75
N CYS A 311 12.24 2.06 -26.49
CA CYS A 311 13.32 2.89 -25.95
C CYS A 311 13.83 3.85 -27.04
N GLY A 312 12.92 4.62 -27.65
CA GLY A 312 13.23 5.65 -28.65
C GLY A 312 13.31 7.07 -28.11
N GLY A 313 13.21 7.26 -26.81
CA GLY A 313 13.43 8.56 -26.17
C GLY A 313 14.60 8.45 -25.20
N ARG A 314 15.76 8.93 -25.62
CA ARG A 314 16.87 9.18 -24.68
C ARG A 314 16.37 10.20 -23.65
N SER A 315 15.93 9.74 -22.47
CA SER A 315 15.80 10.63 -21.34
C SER A 315 17.23 11.05 -20.96
N ARG A 316 17.52 12.33 -21.01
CA ARG A 316 18.83 12.91 -20.61
C ARG A 316 19.21 12.61 -19.16
N TRP A 317 18.38 11.91 -18.42
CA TRP A 317 18.51 11.58 -16.99
C TRP A 317 19.29 10.30 -16.70
N LEU A 318 19.51 9.41 -17.70
CA LEU A 318 20.24 8.15 -17.49
C LEU A 318 21.73 8.21 -17.87
N ALA A 319 22.26 9.40 -18.16
CA ALA A 319 23.65 9.56 -18.62
C ALA A 319 24.64 9.96 -17.50
N ARG A 320 24.30 9.82 -16.23
CA ARG A 320 25.31 9.86 -15.17
C ARG A 320 25.73 8.43 -14.83
N ARG A 321 26.98 8.08 -15.18
CA ARG A 321 27.63 6.83 -14.76
C ARG A 321 27.55 6.72 -13.24
N PRO A 322 27.23 5.56 -12.67
CA PRO A 322 27.34 5.36 -11.23
C PRO A 322 28.80 5.54 -10.85
N THR A 323 29.10 6.58 -10.08
CA THR A 323 30.32 6.58 -9.27
C THR A 323 30.15 5.46 -8.27
N THR A 324 30.99 4.46 -8.37
CA THR A 324 31.11 3.34 -7.44
C THR A 324 31.17 3.87 -6.01
N LEU A 325 30.07 3.77 -5.28
CA LEU A 325 30.08 3.86 -3.83
C LEU A 325 30.74 2.57 -3.33
N GLY A 326 32.00 2.68 -2.90
CA GLY A 326 32.68 1.62 -2.18
C GLY A 326 31.88 1.27 -0.93
N MET A 327 31.36 0.06 -0.88
CA MET A 327 30.91 -0.56 0.36
C MET A 327 32.15 -0.80 1.22
N SER A 328 32.41 0.07 2.19
CA SER A 328 33.28 -0.26 3.31
C SER A 328 32.44 -1.02 4.32
N THR A 329 32.60 -2.32 4.37
CA THR A 329 32.19 -3.14 5.52
C THR A 329 32.97 -2.68 6.77
N PRO A 330 32.34 -2.39 7.88
CA PRO A 330 33.07 -2.33 9.15
C PRO A 330 33.31 -3.76 9.59
N MET A 331 34.59 -4.17 9.61
CA MET A 331 35.04 -5.24 10.48
C MET A 331 35.30 -4.65 11.87
N GLY A 332 34.82 -5.32 12.90
CA GLY A 332 35.11 -5.06 14.30
C GLY A 332 33.87 -5.17 15.15
#